data_3aef0db0313cee31e6af2347618189dc
#
_entry.id   3aef0db0313cee31e6af2347618189dc
#
_cell.length_a   1.000
_cell.length_b   1.000
_cell.length_c   1.000
_cell.angle_alpha   90.00
_cell.angle_beta   90.00
_cell.angle_gamma   90.00
#
_symmetry.space_group_name_H-M   'P 1'
#
loop_
_entity.id
_entity.type
_entity.pdbx_description
1 polymer ?
#
loop_
_entity_poly.entity_id
_entity_poly.type
_entity_poly.pdbx_seq_one_letter_code
_entity_poly.pdbx_strand_id
1 'polypeptide(L)'
;PVLQSADRDMLGEKAVTEARAQDLARNNGFIKGALQNAKDRVVGAQFKLQHRPRHKMLGLELSQLSAWVSNVEQRFQAWAEDPDCYVDARRQMTFSQMIREAIGQNFIQGESFHSREWKQSKSGFSTCFLSVEPERIDTPQSVSMDESIRAGIKSDKYGEAIGYWVKTRHSRDIATNQYNEKY
;
A
#
# COMPACT_ATOMS: atom_id res chain seq x y z
N PRO A 1 -9.97 -27.16 -23.39
CA PRO A 1 -9.37 -26.28 -22.37
C PRO A 1 -7.86 -26.52 -22.33
N VAL A 2 -7.09 -25.45 -22.42
CA VAL A 2 -5.63 -25.48 -22.32
C VAL A 2 -5.28 -24.95 -20.94
N LEU A 3 -4.42 -25.68 -20.19
CA LEU A 3 -3.89 -25.17 -18.94
C LEU A 3 -2.99 -23.97 -19.23
N GLN A 4 -3.34 -22.83 -18.69
CA GLN A 4 -2.57 -21.60 -18.79
C GLN A 4 -2.14 -21.13 -17.40
N SER A 5 -1.08 -20.31 -17.32
CA SER A 5 -0.72 -19.67 -16.07
C SER A 5 -1.74 -18.57 -15.75
N ALA A 6 -1.94 -18.28 -14.45
CA ALA A 6 -2.81 -17.20 -14.01
C ALA A 6 -2.44 -15.84 -14.67
N ASP A 7 -1.15 -15.59 -14.84
CA ASP A 7 -0.65 -14.39 -15.53
C ASP A 7 -1.16 -14.29 -16.95
N ARG A 8 -1.14 -15.39 -17.70
CA ARG A 8 -1.58 -15.40 -19.10
C ARG A 8 -3.07 -15.17 -19.23
N ASP A 9 -3.84 -15.66 -18.27
CA ASP A 9 -5.30 -15.46 -18.25
C ASP A 9 -5.69 -14.03 -17.82
N MET A 10 -4.93 -13.42 -16.91
CA MET A 10 -5.31 -12.17 -16.26
C MET A 10 -4.64 -10.93 -16.84
N LEU A 11 -3.35 -10.99 -17.17
CA LEU A 11 -2.59 -9.78 -17.53
C LEU A 11 -3.06 -9.13 -18.82
N GLY A 12 -3.58 -9.90 -19.79
CA GLY A 12 -4.11 -9.36 -21.03
C GLY A 12 -5.35 -8.48 -20.84
N GLU A 13 -6.15 -8.74 -19.81
CA GLU A 13 -7.39 -8.04 -19.50
C GLU A 13 -7.31 -7.15 -18.25
N LYS A 14 -6.17 -7.13 -17.57
CA LYS A 14 -5.97 -6.42 -16.29
C LYS A 14 -6.49 -4.98 -16.36
N ALA A 15 -6.02 -4.20 -17.30
CA ALA A 15 -6.39 -2.77 -17.43
C ALA A 15 -7.90 -2.56 -17.64
N VAL A 16 -8.56 -3.44 -18.41
CA VAL A 16 -10.01 -3.36 -18.66
C VAL A 16 -10.78 -3.75 -17.41
N THR A 17 -10.34 -4.81 -16.72
CA THR A 17 -10.97 -5.31 -15.50
C THR A 17 -10.86 -4.29 -14.37
N GLU A 18 -9.70 -3.69 -14.17
CA GLU A 18 -9.49 -2.60 -13.21
C GLU A 18 -10.36 -1.38 -13.50
N ALA A 19 -10.43 -0.94 -14.77
CA ALA A 19 -11.26 0.17 -15.15
C ALA A 19 -12.75 -0.09 -14.88
N ARG A 20 -13.26 -1.31 -15.14
CA ARG A 20 -14.63 -1.72 -14.83
C ARG A 20 -14.88 -1.78 -13.32
N ALA A 21 -13.95 -2.33 -12.55
CA ALA A 21 -14.06 -2.41 -11.09
C ALA A 21 -14.11 -1.00 -10.46
N GLN A 22 -13.27 -0.09 -10.92
CA GLN A 22 -13.28 1.31 -10.47
C GLN A 22 -14.57 2.04 -10.87
N ASP A 23 -15.11 1.78 -12.08
CA ASP A 23 -16.38 2.34 -12.51
C ASP A 23 -17.53 1.85 -11.62
N LEU A 24 -17.60 0.55 -11.35
CA LEU A 24 -18.56 -0.03 -10.41
C LEU A 24 -18.46 0.56 -9.01
N ALA A 25 -17.25 0.71 -8.48
CA ALA A 25 -17.02 1.28 -7.15
C ALA A 25 -17.47 2.76 -7.07
N ARG A 26 -17.38 3.51 -8.18
CA ARG A 26 -17.81 4.91 -8.24
C ARG A 26 -19.31 5.07 -8.48
N ASN A 27 -19.91 4.24 -9.34
CA ASN A 27 -21.24 4.47 -9.89
C ASN A 27 -22.31 3.51 -9.35
N ASN A 28 -21.92 2.41 -8.69
CA ASN A 28 -22.86 1.46 -8.13
C ASN A 28 -23.00 1.62 -6.61
N GLY A 29 -24.19 1.98 -6.14
CA GLY A 29 -24.48 2.22 -4.71
C GLY A 29 -24.30 0.98 -3.82
N PHE A 30 -24.60 -0.23 -4.34
CA PHE A 30 -24.41 -1.48 -3.57
C PHE A 30 -22.93 -1.78 -3.37
N ILE A 31 -22.11 -1.65 -4.41
CA ILE A 31 -20.66 -1.85 -4.33
C ILE A 31 -20.02 -0.80 -3.42
N LYS A 32 -20.45 0.45 -3.53
CA LYS A 32 -19.99 1.54 -2.66
C LYS A 32 -20.33 1.28 -1.19
N GLY A 33 -21.54 0.79 -0.91
CA GLY A 33 -21.97 0.39 0.44
C GLY A 33 -21.16 -0.81 0.98
N ALA A 34 -20.95 -1.83 0.16
CA ALA A 34 -20.14 -3.00 0.54
C ALA A 34 -18.68 -2.61 0.84
N LEU A 35 -18.09 -1.76 0.01
CA LEU A 35 -16.74 -1.23 0.21
C LEU A 35 -16.62 -0.43 1.50
N GLN A 36 -17.58 0.46 1.78
CA GLN A 36 -17.59 1.24 3.02
C GLN A 36 -17.73 0.33 4.23
N ASN A 37 -18.62 -0.66 4.18
CA ASN A 37 -18.82 -1.64 5.24
C ASN A 37 -17.54 -2.46 5.49
N ALA A 38 -16.83 -2.89 4.43
CA ALA A 38 -15.53 -3.57 4.56
C ALA A 38 -14.50 -2.71 5.30
N LYS A 39 -14.35 -1.44 4.89
CA LYS A 39 -13.46 -0.47 5.54
C LYS A 39 -13.80 -0.27 7.01
N ASP A 40 -15.08 -0.13 7.33
CA ASP A 40 -15.55 0.11 8.71
C ASP A 40 -15.36 -1.12 9.61
N ARG A 41 -15.54 -2.33 9.08
CA ARG A 41 -15.35 -3.57 9.83
C ARG A 41 -13.88 -3.93 10.06
N VAL A 42 -13.00 -3.62 9.10
CA VAL A 42 -11.57 -3.99 9.18
C VAL A 42 -10.77 -2.97 9.98
N VAL A 43 -10.99 -1.68 9.75
CA VAL A 43 -10.20 -0.62 10.40
C VAL A 43 -10.94 -0.01 11.59
N GLY A 44 -12.28 0.09 11.50
CA GLY A 44 -13.07 0.82 12.47
C GLY A 44 -12.82 2.34 12.39
N ALA A 45 -12.98 3.00 13.53
CA ALA A 45 -12.78 4.44 13.64
C ALA A 45 -11.29 4.84 13.67
N GLN A 46 -10.44 3.98 14.23
CA GLN A 46 -9.03 4.27 14.44
C GLN A 46 -8.21 2.97 14.51
N PHE A 47 -7.08 2.95 13.82
CA PHE A 47 -6.13 1.86 13.90
C PHE A 47 -5.24 2.04 15.14
N LYS A 48 -5.20 1.03 16.03
CA LYS A 48 -4.43 1.08 17.28
C LYS A 48 -3.38 -0.01 17.32
N LEU A 49 -2.17 0.35 17.72
CA LEU A 49 -1.11 -0.60 18.02
C LEU A 49 -1.37 -1.24 19.40
N GLN A 50 -1.37 -2.56 19.45
CA GLN A 50 -1.28 -3.34 20.69
C GLN A 50 0.08 -4.05 20.71
N HIS A 51 1.03 -3.48 21.40
CA HIS A 51 2.40 -3.99 21.41
C HIS A 51 2.55 -5.07 22.48
N ARG A 52 2.83 -6.31 22.07
CA ARG A 52 3.00 -7.47 22.97
C ARG A 52 4.37 -8.13 22.75
N PRO A 53 5.47 -7.50 23.17
CA PRO A 53 6.80 -8.05 22.98
C PRO A 53 7.08 -9.23 23.91
N ARG A 54 7.99 -10.10 23.49
CA ARG A 54 8.51 -11.18 24.33
C ARG A 54 9.58 -10.61 25.26
N HIS A 55 9.24 -10.26 26.50
CA HIS A 55 10.13 -9.61 27.47
C HIS A 55 11.46 -10.36 27.68
N LYS A 56 11.44 -11.70 27.73
CA LYS A 56 12.65 -12.52 27.86
C LYS A 56 13.64 -12.34 26.71
N MET A 57 13.15 -12.11 25.47
CA MET A 57 14.02 -11.86 24.31
C MET A 57 14.63 -10.46 24.34
N LEU A 58 13.99 -9.52 25.03
CA LEU A 58 14.45 -8.14 25.17
C LEU A 58 15.33 -7.94 26.41
N GLY A 59 15.48 -8.96 27.27
CA GLY A 59 16.20 -8.85 28.53
C GLY A 59 15.58 -7.87 29.52
N LEU A 60 14.27 -7.61 29.40
CA LEU A 60 13.53 -6.68 30.26
C LEU A 60 12.81 -7.41 31.39
N GLU A 61 12.79 -6.80 32.57
CA GLU A 61 11.92 -7.20 33.67
C GLU A 61 10.47 -6.80 33.39
N LEU A 62 9.52 -7.53 33.97
CA LEU A 62 8.08 -7.28 33.73
C LEU A 62 7.63 -5.85 34.10
N SER A 63 8.23 -5.28 35.14
CA SER A 63 7.96 -3.90 35.56
C SER A 63 8.43 -2.86 34.54
N GLN A 64 9.57 -3.11 33.89
CA GLN A 64 10.10 -2.25 32.83
C GLN A 64 9.34 -2.41 31.53
N LEU A 65 8.82 -3.63 31.27
CA LEU A 65 8.08 -3.94 30.06
C LEU A 65 6.83 -3.08 29.89
N SER A 66 6.03 -2.91 30.95
CA SER A 66 4.79 -2.13 30.88
C SER A 66 5.03 -0.66 30.53
N ALA A 67 6.03 -0.04 31.14
CA ALA A 67 6.41 1.34 30.83
C ALA A 67 6.93 1.49 29.38
N TRP A 68 7.75 0.52 28.93
CA TRP A 68 8.26 0.52 27.58
C TRP A 68 7.15 0.32 26.52
N VAL A 69 6.24 -0.64 26.74
CA VAL A 69 5.07 -0.86 25.85
C VAL A 69 4.22 0.39 25.74
N SER A 70 3.88 1.00 26.88
CA SER A 70 3.08 2.24 26.88
C SER A 70 3.77 3.37 26.10
N ASN A 71 5.08 3.51 26.25
CA ASN A 71 5.85 4.51 25.51
C ASN A 71 5.81 4.25 23.99
N VAL A 72 6.00 2.99 23.56
CA VAL A 72 5.93 2.62 22.14
C VAL A 72 4.55 2.88 21.55
N GLU A 73 3.49 2.50 22.27
CA GLU A 73 2.11 2.70 21.81
C GLU A 73 1.74 4.18 21.71
N GLN A 74 2.15 5.00 22.70
CA GLN A 74 1.92 6.45 22.67
C GLN A 74 2.68 7.13 21.52
N ARG A 75 3.95 6.75 21.29
CA ARG A 75 4.72 7.29 20.16
C ARG A 75 4.15 6.87 18.81
N PHE A 76 3.70 5.60 18.69
CA PHE A 76 3.01 5.14 17.50
C PHE A 76 1.74 5.96 17.26
N GLN A 77 0.91 6.17 18.29
CA GLN A 77 -0.31 6.95 18.19
C GLN A 77 -0.03 8.40 17.77
N ALA A 78 0.98 9.03 18.38
CA ALA A 78 1.40 10.39 18.04
C ALA A 78 1.88 10.52 16.58
N TRP A 79 2.56 9.48 16.05
CA TRP A 79 2.98 9.43 14.66
C TRP A 79 1.84 9.10 13.71
N ALA A 80 0.99 8.13 14.07
CA ALA A 80 -0.04 7.59 13.19
C ALA A 80 -1.22 8.54 12.98
N GLU A 81 -1.60 9.29 14.04
CA GLU A 81 -2.79 10.15 14.05
C GLU A 81 -2.44 11.63 14.21
N ASP A 82 -1.22 12.00 13.78
CA ASP A 82 -0.79 13.40 13.76
C ASP A 82 -1.73 14.23 12.87
N PRO A 83 -2.27 15.35 13.38
CA PRO A 83 -3.17 16.23 12.61
C PRO A 83 -2.55 16.79 11.33
N ASP A 84 -1.23 16.99 11.32
CA ASP A 84 -0.48 17.44 10.15
C ASP A 84 -0.16 16.29 9.16
N CYS A 85 -0.65 15.07 9.45
CA CYS A 85 -0.51 13.89 8.60
C CYS A 85 0.94 13.56 8.22
N TYR A 86 1.89 13.68 9.15
CA TYR A 86 3.31 13.40 8.86
C TYR A 86 3.60 11.95 8.48
N VAL A 87 2.72 11.03 8.78
CA VAL A 87 2.78 9.63 8.34
C VAL A 87 2.60 9.47 6.83
N ASP A 88 1.91 10.38 6.18
CA ASP A 88 1.71 10.41 4.73
C ASP A 88 2.74 11.34 4.07
N ALA A 89 3.46 10.85 3.07
CA ALA A 89 4.42 11.64 2.29
C ALA A 89 3.75 12.85 1.59
N ARG A 90 2.46 12.74 1.27
CA ARG A 90 1.63 13.80 0.67
C ARG A 90 1.02 14.75 1.72
N ARG A 91 1.09 14.41 3.02
CA ARG A 91 0.49 15.19 4.12
C ARG A 91 -1.03 15.35 4.00
N GLN A 92 -1.74 14.30 3.60
CA GLN A 92 -3.18 14.35 3.33
C GLN A 92 -3.98 13.43 4.25
N MET A 93 -3.37 12.35 4.72
CA MET A 93 -4.06 11.29 5.45
C MET A 93 -3.32 10.89 6.73
N THR A 94 -4.08 10.57 7.77
CA THR A 94 -3.56 9.85 8.94
C THR A 94 -3.31 8.39 8.58
N PHE A 95 -2.59 7.65 9.44
CA PHE A 95 -2.32 6.23 9.22
C PHE A 95 -3.61 5.40 9.11
N SER A 96 -4.59 5.67 9.96
CA SER A 96 -5.90 5.00 9.89
C SER A 96 -6.61 5.24 8.55
N GLN A 97 -6.52 6.46 8.02
CA GLN A 97 -7.08 6.79 6.71
C GLN A 97 -6.33 6.09 5.58
N MET A 98 -4.99 6.01 5.65
CA MET A 98 -4.17 5.28 4.68
C MET A 98 -4.50 3.77 4.66
N ILE A 99 -4.68 3.14 5.83
CA ILE A 99 -5.10 1.73 5.90
C ILE A 99 -6.50 1.55 5.30
N ARG A 100 -7.44 2.47 5.55
CA ARG A 100 -8.76 2.43 4.91
C ARG A 100 -8.68 2.57 3.40
N GLU A 101 -7.78 3.42 2.90
CA GLU A 101 -7.51 3.53 1.46
C GLU A 101 -6.95 2.22 0.91
N ALA A 102 -5.94 1.63 1.56
CA ALA A 102 -5.31 0.38 1.15
C ALA A 102 -6.32 -0.79 1.06
N ILE A 103 -7.22 -0.91 2.04
CA ILE A 103 -8.31 -1.89 2.01
C ILE A 103 -9.24 -1.63 0.84
N GLY A 104 -9.55 -0.35 0.57
CA GLY A 104 -10.36 0.02 -0.58
C GLY A 104 -9.72 -0.36 -1.91
N GLN A 105 -8.45 -0.08 -2.10
CA GLN A 105 -7.68 -0.47 -3.28
C GLN A 105 -7.63 -1.98 -3.44
N ASN A 106 -7.31 -2.70 -2.37
CA ASN A 106 -7.26 -4.16 -2.38
C ASN A 106 -8.64 -4.77 -2.72
N PHE A 107 -9.73 -4.22 -2.21
CA PHE A 107 -11.08 -4.70 -2.49
C PHE A 107 -11.51 -4.49 -3.95
N ILE A 108 -11.09 -3.36 -4.56
CA ILE A 108 -11.47 -2.99 -5.93
C ILE A 108 -10.53 -3.62 -6.95
N GLN A 109 -9.21 -3.58 -6.69
CA GLN A 109 -8.17 -3.91 -7.65
C GLN A 109 -7.40 -5.20 -7.30
N GLY A 110 -7.67 -5.78 -6.11
CA GLY A 110 -6.98 -6.99 -5.61
C GLY A 110 -5.59 -6.71 -5.02
N GLU A 111 -5.11 -5.48 -5.09
CA GLU A 111 -3.77 -5.09 -4.65
C GLU A 111 -3.73 -3.65 -4.12
N SER A 112 -2.73 -3.35 -3.27
CA SER A 112 -2.44 -1.99 -2.83
C SER A 112 -0.93 -1.85 -2.62
N PHE A 113 -0.37 -0.70 -3.00
CA PHE A 113 1.06 -0.46 -2.93
C PHE A 113 1.37 0.77 -2.08
N HIS A 114 2.34 0.61 -1.20
CA HIS A 114 2.83 1.69 -0.35
C HIS A 114 4.35 1.64 -0.30
N SER A 115 5.01 2.71 -0.68
CA SER A 115 6.46 2.83 -0.47
C SER A 115 6.74 3.50 0.86
N ARG A 116 7.75 2.99 1.58
CA ARG A 116 8.29 3.63 2.78
C ARG A 116 9.26 4.70 2.34
N GLU A 117 8.99 5.92 2.76
CA GLU A 117 9.78 7.09 2.44
C GLU A 117 10.40 7.70 3.70
N TRP A 118 11.48 8.47 3.51
CA TRP A 118 12.12 9.23 4.57
C TRP A 118 12.02 10.71 4.26
N LYS A 119 11.22 11.44 5.03
CA LYS A 119 10.98 12.86 4.82
C LYS A 119 11.00 13.60 6.15
N GLN A 120 11.88 14.59 6.30
CA GLN A 120 11.94 15.39 7.51
C GLN A 120 10.59 16.03 7.82
N SER A 121 10.23 16.04 9.10
CA SER A 121 9.01 16.64 9.61
C SER A 121 9.28 17.47 10.87
N LYS A 122 8.34 18.34 11.22
CA LYS A 122 8.38 19.10 12.47
C LYS A 122 7.98 18.25 13.70
N SER A 123 7.36 17.11 13.49
CA SER A 123 6.94 16.19 14.57
C SER A 123 8.07 15.39 15.21
N GLY A 124 9.28 15.44 14.63
CA GLY A 124 10.41 14.61 15.04
C GLY A 124 10.41 13.19 14.44
N PHE A 125 9.35 12.82 13.70
CA PHE A 125 9.30 11.58 12.93
C PHE A 125 9.63 11.86 11.46
N SER A 126 10.47 11.03 10.87
CA SER A 126 10.88 11.16 9.46
C SER A 126 10.33 10.05 8.57
N THR A 127 9.98 8.91 9.15
CA THR A 127 9.38 7.80 8.41
C THR A 127 7.96 8.15 8.00
N CYS A 128 7.65 8.02 6.71
CA CYS A 128 6.31 8.18 6.18
C CYS A 128 6.06 7.17 5.06
N PHE A 129 4.82 7.06 4.62
CA PHE A 129 4.42 6.21 3.51
C PHE A 129 3.90 7.03 2.35
N LEU A 130 4.15 6.55 1.15
CA LEU A 130 3.55 7.06 -0.08
C LEU A 130 2.64 5.98 -0.65
N SER A 131 1.35 6.24 -0.67
CA SER A 131 0.37 5.39 -1.37
C SER A 131 0.56 5.55 -2.88
N VAL A 132 0.63 4.42 -3.58
CA VAL A 132 0.80 4.35 -5.03
C VAL A 132 -0.42 3.65 -5.61
N GLU A 133 -1.08 4.28 -6.57
CA GLU A 133 -2.20 3.68 -7.27
C GLU A 133 -1.73 2.43 -8.04
N PRO A 134 -2.43 1.26 -7.90
CA PRO A 134 -2.01 0.00 -8.53
C PRO A 134 -1.84 0.09 -10.06
N GLU A 135 -2.65 0.86 -10.75
CA GLU A 135 -2.56 1.08 -12.20
C GLU A 135 -1.30 1.83 -12.67
N ARG A 136 -0.52 2.37 -11.70
CA ARG A 136 0.80 2.97 -11.98
C ARG A 136 1.93 1.94 -11.94
N ILE A 137 1.67 0.75 -11.42
CA ILE A 137 2.62 -0.36 -11.46
C ILE A 137 2.46 -1.06 -12.80
N ASP A 138 3.43 -0.88 -13.70
CA ASP A 138 3.35 -1.40 -15.06
C ASP A 138 4.74 -1.61 -15.66
N THR A 139 4.84 -2.52 -16.62
CA THR A 139 6.11 -2.86 -17.27
C THR A 139 6.44 -1.82 -18.35
N PRO A 140 7.57 -1.09 -18.26
CA PRO A 140 8.02 -0.21 -19.33
C PRO A 140 8.28 -0.98 -20.62
N GLN A 141 7.95 -0.38 -21.75
CA GLN A 141 8.20 -1.00 -23.06
C GLN A 141 9.69 -1.35 -23.29
N SER A 142 10.60 -0.54 -22.73
CA SER A 142 12.04 -0.75 -22.83
C SER A 142 12.55 -2.05 -22.19
N VAL A 143 11.81 -2.59 -21.22
CA VAL A 143 12.14 -3.84 -20.50
C VAL A 143 11.07 -4.92 -20.66
N SER A 144 10.16 -4.78 -21.62
CA SER A 144 9.05 -5.72 -21.82
C SER A 144 9.49 -7.13 -22.23
N MET A 145 10.73 -7.29 -22.73
CA MET A 145 11.32 -8.57 -23.11
C MET A 145 12.06 -9.25 -21.95
N ASP A 146 12.18 -8.61 -20.80
CA ASP A 146 12.80 -9.21 -19.62
C ASP A 146 11.80 -10.14 -18.92
N GLU A 147 12.08 -11.44 -18.97
CA GLU A 147 11.22 -12.45 -18.37
C GLU A 147 11.13 -12.38 -16.85
N SER A 148 12.08 -11.68 -16.20
CA SER A 148 12.05 -11.45 -14.75
C SER A 148 11.06 -10.36 -14.34
N ILE A 149 10.51 -9.60 -15.31
CA ILE A 149 9.58 -8.48 -15.06
C ILE A 149 8.18 -8.85 -15.55
N ARG A 150 7.22 -8.85 -14.62
CA ARG A 150 5.81 -9.13 -14.94
C ARG A 150 4.90 -8.11 -14.28
N ALA A 151 4.03 -7.48 -15.05
CA ALA A 151 3.10 -6.45 -14.56
C ALA A 151 3.80 -5.34 -13.74
N GLY A 152 5.01 -4.94 -14.13
CA GLY A 152 5.81 -3.95 -13.43
C GLY A 152 6.54 -4.45 -12.18
N ILE A 153 6.44 -5.73 -11.85
CA ILE A 153 7.12 -6.36 -10.71
C ILE A 153 8.34 -7.12 -11.23
N LYS A 154 9.51 -6.77 -10.73
CA LYS A 154 10.76 -7.48 -11.00
C LYS A 154 10.97 -8.53 -9.92
N SER A 155 11.16 -9.77 -10.34
CA SER A 155 11.38 -10.90 -9.45
C SER A 155 12.78 -11.49 -9.62
N ASP A 156 13.30 -12.07 -8.53
CA ASP A 156 14.52 -12.86 -8.58
C ASP A 156 14.26 -14.27 -9.13
N LYS A 157 15.32 -15.11 -9.17
CA LYS A 157 15.24 -16.52 -9.63
C LYS A 157 14.33 -17.41 -8.78
N TYR A 158 13.95 -16.99 -7.60
CA TYR A 158 13.04 -17.72 -6.69
C TYR A 158 11.61 -17.20 -6.74
N GLY A 159 11.35 -16.10 -7.48
CA GLY A 159 10.06 -15.44 -7.55
C GLY A 159 9.86 -14.37 -6.47
N GLU A 160 10.89 -14.01 -5.70
CA GLU A 160 10.83 -12.91 -4.74
C GLU A 160 10.77 -11.57 -5.47
N ALA A 161 9.83 -10.71 -5.11
CA ALA A 161 9.72 -9.37 -5.67
C ALA A 161 10.88 -8.49 -5.14
N ILE A 162 11.79 -8.09 -6.04
CA ILE A 162 12.99 -7.30 -5.72
C ILE A 162 12.90 -5.86 -6.21
N GLY A 163 11.87 -5.49 -6.96
CA GLY A 163 11.69 -4.14 -7.44
C GLY A 163 10.35 -3.93 -8.14
N TYR A 164 9.97 -2.66 -8.27
CA TYR A 164 8.71 -2.25 -8.88
C TYR A 164 8.94 -1.11 -9.86
N TRP A 165 8.39 -1.23 -11.06
CA TRP A 165 8.35 -0.15 -12.04
C TRP A 165 7.09 0.68 -11.84
N VAL A 166 7.27 1.93 -11.43
CA VAL A 166 6.18 2.85 -11.09
C VAL A 166 6.13 3.98 -12.09
N LYS A 167 5.01 4.14 -12.80
CA LYS A 167 4.77 5.33 -13.63
C LYS A 167 4.78 6.59 -12.76
N THR A 168 5.47 7.64 -13.20
CA THR A 168 5.54 8.91 -12.46
C THR A 168 4.19 9.60 -12.37
N ARG A 169 3.31 9.35 -13.35
CA ARG A 169 1.94 9.90 -13.42
C ARG A 169 0.96 8.80 -13.78
N HIS A 170 -0.32 9.06 -13.55
CA HIS A 170 -1.39 8.16 -13.98
C HIS A 170 -1.34 7.97 -15.50
N SER A 171 -1.63 6.76 -15.97
CA SER A 171 -1.50 6.37 -17.39
C SER A 171 -2.39 7.17 -18.35
N ARG A 172 -3.40 7.86 -17.85
CA ARG A 172 -4.29 8.75 -18.66
C ARG A 172 -3.94 10.23 -18.56
N ASP A 173 -2.98 10.61 -17.68
CA ASP A 173 -2.48 11.97 -17.62
C ASP A 173 -1.38 12.12 -18.68
N ILE A 174 -1.66 12.92 -19.70
CA ILE A 174 -0.81 13.34 -20.83
C ILE A 174 0.63 12.76 -20.88
N ALA A 175 0.83 11.88 -21.87
CA ALA A 175 1.97 11.70 -22.78
C ALA A 175 3.42 11.79 -22.25
N THR A 176 3.74 11.23 -21.09
CA THR A 176 5.14 10.85 -20.82
C THR A 176 5.15 9.54 -20.06
N ASN A 177 5.52 8.46 -20.77
CA ASN A 177 5.81 7.15 -20.17
C ASN A 177 7.11 7.21 -19.35
N GLN A 178 7.15 8.04 -18.31
CA GLN A 178 8.26 8.09 -17.38
C GLN A 178 8.00 7.12 -16.23
N TYR A 179 8.98 6.29 -15.97
CA TYR A 179 8.96 5.31 -14.90
C TYR A 179 10.07 5.60 -13.90
N ASN A 180 9.81 5.34 -12.64
CA ASN A 180 10.83 5.23 -11.60
C ASN A 180 10.90 3.77 -11.16
N GLU A 181 12.09 3.21 -11.10
CA GLU A 181 12.33 1.93 -10.47
C GLU A 181 12.40 2.16 -8.95
N LYS A 182 11.61 1.39 -8.18
CA LYS A 182 11.64 1.41 -6.71
C LYS A 182 11.93 0.00 -6.19
N TYR A 183 12.81 -0.09 -5.21
CA TYR A 183 13.26 -1.32 -4.56
C TYR A 183 12.73 -1.42 -3.14
#